data_739876f2223128b24127e0d666af477f
#
_entry.id   739876f2223128b24127e0d666af477f
#
_cell.length_a   1.000
_cell.length_b   1.000
_cell.length_c   1.000
_cell.angle_alpha   90.00
_cell.angle_beta   90.00
_cell.angle_gamma   90.00
#
_symmetry.space_group_name_H-M   'P 1'
#
loop_
_entity.id
_entity.type
_entity.pdbx_description
1 polymer ?
#
loop_
_entity_poly.entity_id
_entity_poly.type
_entity_poly.pdbx_seq_one_letter_code
_entity_poly.pdbx_strand_id
1 'polypeptide(L)'
;RPSSVPDRTARNPTTATAPLAFFERAVAFGAEHDILIAHDAAYSENTFDGYRAPSILQVDGAAEVAVEFFSLSKAFNMTGWRVGFVAGNASALKALSLVKDNTDNGTLRAVQCAAAKALDAADTLLPAVNAVYQKRRDLVCNALADAGWPTAKPQATIYVWAPVPEKFRGDSGAFAEALLDQAGVVVTP
;
A
#
# COMPACT_ATOMS: atom_id res chain seq x y z
N ARG A 1 3.11 23.04 -21.42
CA ARG A 1 2.62 21.70 -20.99
C ARG A 1 3.11 21.50 -19.57
N PRO A 2 2.25 21.27 -18.58
CA PRO A 2 2.73 20.94 -17.25
C PRO A 2 3.37 19.56 -17.31
N SER A 3 4.62 19.47 -16.84
CA SER A 3 5.31 18.20 -16.63
C SER A 3 4.48 17.37 -15.65
N SER A 4 3.99 16.21 -16.08
CA SER A 4 3.33 15.26 -15.21
C SER A 4 4.34 14.79 -14.15
N VAL A 5 4.17 15.27 -12.93
CA VAL A 5 4.84 14.67 -11.77
C VAL A 5 4.21 13.29 -11.60
N PRO A 6 4.95 12.19 -11.71
CA PRO A 6 4.39 10.89 -11.45
C PRO A 6 3.94 10.83 -9.99
N ASP A 7 2.65 10.61 -9.80
CA ASP A 7 2.01 10.40 -8.50
C ASP A 7 2.57 9.09 -7.90
N ARG A 8 3.29 9.17 -6.77
CA ARG A 8 4.08 8.08 -6.22
C ARG A 8 3.75 7.80 -4.74
N THR A 9 2.58 7.28 -4.49
CA THR A 9 2.28 6.61 -3.21
C THR A 9 2.34 5.10 -3.40
N ALA A 10 2.64 4.31 -2.36
CA ALA A 10 2.62 2.84 -2.45
C ALA A 10 1.17 2.37 -2.65
N ARG A 11 0.66 2.52 -3.86
CA ARG A 11 -0.75 2.39 -4.23
C ARG A 11 -1.12 1.02 -4.77
N ASN A 12 -2.23 0.50 -4.31
CA ASN A 12 -3.01 -0.53 -4.99
C ASN A 12 -3.93 0.16 -6.04
N PRO A 13 -3.92 -0.25 -7.32
CA PRO A 13 -3.12 -1.34 -7.92
C PRO A 13 -1.84 -0.87 -8.61
N THR A 14 -1.63 0.42 -8.80
CA THR A 14 -0.61 1.00 -9.70
C THR A 14 0.83 0.83 -9.25
N THR A 15 1.09 0.38 -8.02
CA THR A 15 2.43 0.19 -7.42
C THR A 15 3.27 1.48 -7.32
N ALA A 16 2.69 2.64 -7.59
CA ALA A 16 3.37 3.92 -7.49
C ALA A 16 3.79 4.22 -6.04
N THR A 17 4.88 4.97 -5.85
CA THR A 17 5.40 5.37 -4.53
C THR A 17 5.49 6.89 -4.44
N ALA A 18 5.17 7.51 -3.29
CA ALA A 18 5.30 8.96 -3.07
C ALA A 18 6.61 9.31 -2.35
N PRO A 19 7.33 10.35 -2.81
CA PRO A 19 8.44 10.91 -2.04
C PRO A 19 7.93 11.76 -0.88
N LEU A 20 8.78 12.03 0.13
CA LEU A 20 8.42 12.86 1.28
C LEU A 20 7.92 14.25 0.87
N ALA A 21 8.51 14.86 -0.17
CA ALA A 21 8.08 16.15 -0.71
C ALA A 21 6.62 16.19 -1.22
N PHE A 22 6.04 15.04 -1.56
CA PHE A 22 4.61 14.96 -1.85
C PHE A 22 3.78 15.14 -0.58
N PHE A 23 4.17 14.48 0.52
CA PHE A 23 3.48 14.61 1.80
C PHE A 23 3.64 16.00 2.40
N GLU A 24 4.79 16.66 2.23
CA GLU A 24 4.99 18.06 2.63
C GLU A 24 3.96 18.98 1.97
N ARG A 25 3.75 18.83 0.65
CA ARG A 25 2.72 19.60 -0.07
C ARG A 25 1.31 19.24 0.36
N ALA A 26 1.04 17.95 0.63
CA ALA A 26 -0.26 17.50 1.08
C ALA A 26 -0.60 18.07 2.46
N VAL A 27 0.35 18.05 3.40
CA VAL A 27 0.19 18.61 4.75
C VAL A 27 -0.04 20.12 4.68
N ALA A 28 0.77 20.85 3.88
CA ALA A 28 0.59 22.28 3.68
C ALA A 28 -0.81 22.60 3.10
N PHE A 29 -1.26 21.83 2.10
CA PHE A 29 -2.60 21.95 1.52
C PHE A 29 -3.70 21.68 2.55
N GLY A 30 -3.57 20.62 3.35
CA GLY A 30 -4.52 20.31 4.42
C GLY A 30 -4.64 21.43 5.46
N ALA A 31 -3.50 22.00 5.86
CA ALA A 31 -3.44 23.12 6.81
C ALA A 31 -4.05 24.42 6.23
N GLU A 32 -3.77 24.73 4.96
CA GLU A 32 -4.28 25.94 4.29
C GLU A 32 -5.81 25.90 4.08
N HIS A 33 -6.35 24.71 3.81
CA HIS A 33 -7.75 24.55 3.42
C HIS A 33 -8.64 23.90 4.48
N ASP A 34 -8.14 23.71 5.71
CA ASP A 34 -8.85 23.02 6.81
C ASP A 34 -9.37 21.62 6.38
N ILE A 35 -8.52 20.86 5.70
CA ILE A 35 -8.85 19.51 5.20
C ILE A 35 -8.06 18.46 5.98
N LEU A 36 -8.79 17.48 6.54
CA LEU A 36 -8.17 16.31 7.12
C LEU A 36 -7.71 15.34 6.02
N ILE A 37 -6.41 15.00 6.04
CA ILE A 37 -5.82 14.04 5.11
C ILE A 37 -5.86 12.64 5.70
N ALA A 38 -6.42 11.68 4.98
CA ALA A 38 -6.41 10.27 5.32
C ALA A 38 -5.40 9.53 4.41
N HIS A 39 -4.25 9.15 4.94
CA HIS A 39 -3.23 8.40 4.23
C HIS A 39 -3.44 6.90 4.44
N ASP A 40 -3.75 6.16 3.37
CA ASP A 40 -3.79 4.69 3.38
C ASP A 40 -2.38 4.13 3.14
N ALA A 41 -1.71 3.71 4.23
CA ALA A 41 -0.34 3.21 4.23
C ALA A 41 -0.25 1.68 4.35
N ALA A 42 -1.28 0.96 3.90
CA ALA A 42 -1.38 -0.50 4.08
C ALA A 42 -0.21 -1.30 3.46
N TYR A 43 0.58 -0.72 2.56
CA TYR A 43 1.72 -1.35 1.89
C TYR A 43 3.05 -0.66 2.17
N SER A 44 3.12 0.30 3.10
CA SER A 44 4.33 1.08 3.39
C SER A 44 5.55 0.24 3.77
N GLU A 45 5.32 -0.90 4.43
CA GLU A 45 6.38 -1.81 4.85
C GLU A 45 6.73 -2.91 3.81
N ASN A 46 5.92 -3.07 2.77
CA ASN A 46 6.23 -4.01 1.69
C ASN A 46 7.08 -3.31 0.61
N THR A 47 8.36 -3.14 0.90
CA THR A 47 9.32 -2.40 0.08
C THR A 47 10.51 -3.28 -0.31
N PHE A 48 11.15 -2.96 -1.45
CA PHE A 48 12.18 -3.77 -2.07
C PHE A 48 13.40 -2.93 -2.46
N ASP A 49 14.52 -3.59 -2.72
CA ASP A 49 15.74 -2.97 -3.25
C ASP A 49 16.27 -1.82 -2.38
N GLY A 50 16.07 -1.91 -1.06
CA GLY A 50 16.51 -0.88 -0.11
C GLY A 50 15.62 0.38 -0.08
N TYR A 51 14.55 0.42 -0.85
CA TYR A 51 13.57 1.52 -0.76
C TYR A 51 12.85 1.49 0.58
N ARG A 52 12.58 2.66 1.14
CA ARG A 52 11.73 2.86 2.32
C ARG A 52 10.65 3.88 1.97
N ALA A 53 9.39 3.47 2.12
CA ALA A 53 8.27 4.37 1.91
C ALA A 53 8.20 5.39 3.06
N PRO A 54 8.13 6.70 2.78
CA PRO A 54 7.96 7.68 3.83
C PRO A 54 6.54 7.63 4.40
N SER A 55 6.41 7.92 5.70
CA SER A 55 5.15 8.19 6.38
C SER A 55 4.79 9.67 6.23
N ILE A 56 3.50 10.00 6.07
CA ILE A 56 3.03 11.38 6.13
C ILE A 56 3.34 12.01 7.49
N LEU A 57 3.35 11.21 8.56
CA LEU A 57 3.63 11.67 9.93
C LEU A 57 5.09 12.07 10.18
N GLN A 58 5.98 11.87 9.19
CA GLN A 58 7.35 12.41 9.23
C GLN A 58 7.40 13.91 8.90
N VAL A 59 6.32 14.46 8.34
CA VAL A 59 6.23 15.87 7.98
C VAL A 59 5.85 16.69 9.20
N ASP A 60 6.54 17.80 9.42
CA ASP A 60 6.22 18.74 10.50
C ASP A 60 4.79 19.27 10.36
N GLY A 61 4.02 19.25 11.45
CA GLY A 61 2.61 19.65 11.47
C GLY A 61 1.63 18.60 10.92
N ALA A 62 2.09 17.47 10.42
CA ALA A 62 1.19 16.43 9.89
C ALA A 62 0.20 15.91 10.93
N ALA A 63 0.60 15.78 12.20
CA ALA A 63 -0.28 15.33 13.27
C ALA A 63 -1.49 16.26 13.53
N GLU A 64 -1.44 17.51 13.05
CA GLU A 64 -2.56 18.47 13.16
C GLU A 64 -3.60 18.28 12.04
N VAL A 65 -3.21 17.76 10.89
CA VAL A 65 -4.07 17.73 9.69
C VAL A 65 -4.16 16.37 9.02
N ALA A 66 -3.50 15.33 9.56
CA ALA A 66 -3.49 14.02 8.91
C ALA A 66 -3.72 12.86 9.89
N VAL A 67 -4.25 11.77 9.36
CA VAL A 67 -4.24 10.44 9.95
C VAL A 67 -3.64 9.45 8.95
N GLU A 68 -2.87 8.49 9.46
CA GLU A 68 -2.27 7.42 8.66
C GLU A 68 -2.82 6.07 9.11
N PHE A 69 -3.34 5.30 8.16
CA PHE A 69 -3.89 3.96 8.39
C PHE A 69 -2.87 2.90 8.03
N PHE A 70 -2.55 2.05 8.96
CA PHE A 70 -1.60 0.96 8.80
C PHE A 70 -2.30 -0.40 8.92
N SER A 71 -1.86 -1.38 8.10
CA SER A 71 -2.41 -2.74 8.12
C SER A 71 -1.30 -3.77 8.34
N LEU A 72 -1.51 -4.68 9.30
CA LEU A 72 -0.61 -5.80 9.51
C LEU A 72 -0.86 -6.94 8.49
N SER A 73 -1.93 -6.85 7.72
CA SER A 73 -2.33 -7.87 6.75
C SER A 73 -1.23 -8.22 5.76
N LYS A 74 -0.51 -7.20 5.24
CA LYS A 74 0.49 -7.38 4.18
C LYS A 74 1.90 -7.41 4.75
N ALA A 75 2.23 -6.44 5.60
CA ALA A 75 3.54 -6.30 6.22
C ALA A 75 3.95 -7.53 7.04
N PHE A 76 3.01 -8.09 7.80
CA PHE A 76 3.25 -9.21 8.73
C PHE A 76 2.57 -10.52 8.30
N ASN A 77 2.07 -10.59 7.06
CA ASN A 77 1.34 -11.76 6.54
C ASN A 77 0.13 -12.16 7.41
N MET A 78 -0.54 -11.18 8.02
CA MET A 78 -1.67 -11.36 8.95
C MET A 78 -3.02 -11.04 8.30
N THR A 79 -3.22 -11.38 7.02
CA THR A 79 -4.43 -11.01 6.27
C THR A 79 -5.73 -11.49 6.93
N GLY A 80 -5.77 -12.74 7.41
CA GLY A 80 -6.95 -13.34 8.06
C GLY A 80 -7.21 -12.82 9.49
N TRP A 81 -6.25 -12.16 10.11
CA TRP A 81 -6.36 -11.67 11.49
C TRP A 81 -7.19 -10.38 11.61
N ARG A 82 -7.41 -9.67 10.52
CA ARG A 82 -8.23 -8.46 10.44
C ARG A 82 -7.82 -7.38 11.44
N VAL A 83 -6.53 -7.03 11.47
CA VAL A 83 -5.97 -6.05 12.39
C VAL A 83 -5.13 -5.00 11.67
N GLY A 84 -5.28 -3.77 12.11
CA GLY A 84 -4.52 -2.60 11.70
C GLY A 84 -4.58 -1.55 12.81
N PHE A 85 -3.94 -0.43 12.59
CA PHE A 85 -4.00 0.71 13.50
C PHE A 85 -4.01 2.01 12.69
N VAL A 86 -4.34 3.09 13.35
CA VAL A 86 -4.32 4.44 12.82
C VAL A 86 -3.58 5.35 13.81
N ALA A 87 -2.79 6.27 13.28
CA ALA A 87 -2.07 7.29 14.03
C ALA A 87 -2.26 8.66 13.39
N GLY A 88 -2.07 9.75 14.15
CA GLY A 88 -2.15 11.12 13.63
C GLY A 88 -3.03 12.05 14.46
N ASN A 89 -3.86 12.86 13.81
CA ASN A 89 -4.67 13.89 14.42
C ASN A 89 -5.54 13.38 15.58
N ALA A 90 -5.33 13.91 16.79
CA ALA A 90 -5.98 13.43 18.01
C ALA A 90 -7.50 13.58 17.99
N SER A 91 -8.04 14.63 17.38
CA SER A 91 -9.48 14.87 17.29
C SER A 91 -10.14 13.88 16.34
N ALA A 92 -9.50 13.59 15.21
CA ALA A 92 -9.95 12.59 14.26
C ALA A 92 -9.91 11.17 14.86
N LEU A 93 -8.83 10.84 15.60
CA LEU A 93 -8.72 9.56 16.30
C LEU A 93 -9.81 9.39 17.37
N LYS A 94 -10.11 10.44 18.12
CA LYS A 94 -11.20 10.42 19.11
C LYS A 94 -12.56 10.19 18.46
N ALA A 95 -12.84 10.87 17.34
CA ALA A 95 -14.07 10.67 16.58
C ALA A 95 -14.17 9.24 16.00
N LEU A 96 -13.07 8.71 15.44
CA LEU A 96 -13.01 7.34 14.94
C LEU A 96 -13.25 6.31 16.04
N SER A 97 -12.62 6.49 17.23
CA SER A 97 -12.83 5.61 18.39
C SER A 97 -14.32 5.56 18.78
N LEU A 98 -14.96 6.73 18.87
CA LEU A 98 -16.38 6.81 19.21
C LEU A 98 -17.26 6.04 18.20
N VAL A 99 -16.98 6.15 16.91
CA VAL A 99 -17.71 5.43 15.87
C VAL A 99 -17.48 3.91 16.01
N LYS A 100 -16.22 3.49 16.19
CA LYS A 100 -15.87 2.07 16.34
C LYS A 100 -16.50 1.43 17.58
N ASP A 101 -16.48 2.11 18.71
CA ASP A 101 -17.07 1.63 19.96
C ASP A 101 -18.59 1.38 19.83
N ASN A 102 -19.25 2.10 18.91
CA ASN A 102 -20.68 1.96 18.64
C ASN A 102 -21.01 1.10 17.40
N THR A 103 -20.01 0.59 16.69
CA THR A 103 -20.19 -0.19 15.45
C THR A 103 -19.74 -1.64 15.62
N ASP A 104 -18.50 -1.89 16.05
CA ASP A 104 -17.90 -3.22 16.04
C ASP A 104 -17.20 -3.62 17.37
N ASN A 105 -17.20 -2.76 18.39
CA ASN A 105 -16.54 -2.95 19.68
C ASN A 105 -15.03 -3.29 19.58
N GLY A 106 -14.43 -3.07 18.44
CA GLY A 106 -13.00 -3.25 18.20
C GLY A 106 -12.55 -4.70 17.93
N THR A 107 -11.25 -4.86 17.80
CA THR A 107 -10.61 -6.15 17.47
C THR A 107 -10.45 -7.01 18.72
N LEU A 108 -10.65 -8.33 18.60
CA LEU A 108 -10.44 -9.30 19.68
C LEU A 108 -9.07 -9.11 20.35
N ARG A 109 -9.03 -9.07 21.70
CA ARG A 109 -7.81 -8.78 22.47
C ARG A 109 -6.65 -9.73 22.15
N ALA A 110 -6.91 -11.01 21.92
CA ALA A 110 -5.86 -11.96 21.52
C ALA A 110 -5.18 -11.55 20.21
N VAL A 111 -5.95 -11.05 19.24
CA VAL A 111 -5.44 -10.52 17.97
C VAL A 111 -4.63 -9.25 18.19
N GLN A 112 -5.07 -8.36 19.07
CA GLN A 112 -4.31 -7.15 19.43
C GLN A 112 -2.96 -7.51 20.07
N CYS A 113 -2.94 -8.48 20.99
CA CYS A 113 -1.68 -8.94 21.61
C CYS A 113 -0.73 -9.57 20.58
N ALA A 114 -1.26 -10.36 19.62
CA ALA A 114 -0.47 -10.92 18.55
C ALA A 114 0.08 -9.83 17.63
N ALA A 115 -0.71 -8.81 17.30
CA ALA A 115 -0.29 -7.65 16.51
C ALA A 115 0.84 -6.87 17.19
N ALA A 116 0.72 -6.60 18.50
CA ALA A 116 1.76 -5.96 19.28
C ALA A 116 3.07 -6.76 19.24
N LYS A 117 3.00 -8.10 19.41
CA LYS A 117 4.18 -8.97 19.30
C LYS A 117 4.78 -9.00 17.91
N ALA A 118 3.97 -8.91 16.85
CA ALA A 118 4.46 -8.79 15.48
C ALA A 118 5.21 -7.47 15.27
N LEU A 119 4.70 -6.35 15.81
CA LEU A 119 5.35 -5.04 15.77
C LEU A 119 6.66 -5.04 16.57
N ASP A 120 6.70 -5.64 17.76
CA ASP A 120 7.93 -5.80 18.55
C ASP A 120 9.03 -6.58 17.78
N ALA A 121 8.63 -7.49 16.90
CA ALA A 121 9.53 -8.30 16.09
C ALA A 121 9.72 -7.78 14.65
N ALA A 122 9.33 -6.56 14.36
CA ALA A 122 9.32 -5.97 13.01
C ALA A 122 10.68 -6.08 12.31
N ASP A 123 11.78 -5.78 13.01
CA ASP A 123 13.14 -5.83 12.46
C ASP A 123 13.55 -7.21 11.93
N THR A 124 12.92 -8.27 12.41
CA THR A 124 13.17 -9.64 11.97
C THR A 124 12.13 -10.11 10.95
N LEU A 125 10.86 -9.80 11.18
CA LEU A 125 9.74 -10.30 10.37
C LEU A 125 9.64 -9.60 9.03
N LEU A 126 9.77 -8.27 8.98
CA LEU A 126 9.62 -7.50 7.75
C LEU A 126 10.66 -7.90 6.68
N PRO A 127 11.96 -8.00 6.99
CA PRO A 127 12.93 -8.47 6.00
C PRO A 127 12.62 -9.86 5.46
N ALA A 128 12.19 -10.79 6.32
CA ALA A 128 11.86 -12.15 5.91
C ALA A 128 10.64 -12.20 4.96
N VAL A 129 9.59 -11.46 5.28
CA VAL A 129 8.38 -11.34 4.44
C VAL A 129 8.74 -10.67 3.11
N ASN A 130 9.46 -9.55 3.15
CA ASN A 130 9.81 -8.79 1.95
C ASN A 130 10.74 -9.57 1.02
N ALA A 131 11.67 -10.37 1.54
CA ALA A 131 12.54 -11.23 0.73
C ALA A 131 11.73 -12.22 -0.14
N VAL A 132 10.65 -12.79 0.41
CA VAL A 132 9.74 -13.68 -0.35
C VAL A 132 9.02 -12.91 -1.45
N TYR A 133 8.46 -11.74 -1.15
CA TYR A 133 7.74 -10.93 -2.14
C TYR A 133 8.69 -10.38 -3.21
N GLN A 134 9.89 -9.95 -2.84
CA GLN A 134 10.90 -9.49 -3.80
C GLN A 134 11.26 -10.61 -4.79
N LYS A 135 11.51 -11.83 -4.30
CA LYS A 135 11.77 -12.98 -5.16
C LYS A 135 10.61 -13.27 -6.13
N ARG A 136 9.37 -13.20 -5.64
CA ARG A 136 8.17 -13.41 -6.46
C ARG A 136 8.00 -12.31 -7.51
N ARG A 137 8.18 -11.05 -7.12
CA ARG A 137 8.17 -9.89 -8.02
C ARG A 137 9.20 -10.07 -9.15
N ASP A 138 10.43 -10.40 -8.79
CA ASP A 138 11.52 -10.54 -9.75
C ASP A 138 11.25 -11.68 -10.73
N LEU A 139 10.75 -12.82 -10.23
CA LEU A 139 10.36 -13.95 -11.08
C LEU A 139 9.29 -13.54 -12.10
N VAL A 140 8.22 -12.88 -11.66
CA VAL A 140 7.13 -12.44 -12.54
C VAL A 140 7.63 -11.41 -13.55
N CYS A 141 8.31 -10.35 -13.10
CA CYS A 141 8.78 -9.29 -14.00
C CYS A 141 9.80 -9.81 -15.03
N ASN A 142 10.69 -10.71 -14.64
CA ASN A 142 11.65 -11.31 -15.57
C ASN A 142 10.94 -12.21 -16.59
N ALA A 143 10.02 -13.08 -16.15
CA ALA A 143 9.27 -13.93 -17.05
C ALA A 143 8.41 -13.14 -18.07
N LEU A 144 7.81 -12.04 -17.64
CA LEU A 144 7.08 -11.14 -18.53
C LEU A 144 8.02 -10.47 -19.55
N ALA A 145 9.21 -10.05 -19.12
CA ALA A 145 10.20 -9.46 -20.02
C ALA A 145 10.72 -10.49 -21.06
N ASP A 146 11.00 -11.72 -20.63
CA ASP A 146 11.44 -12.82 -21.49
C ASP A 146 10.34 -13.20 -22.52
N ALA A 147 9.07 -13.04 -22.15
CA ALA A 147 7.92 -13.21 -23.04
C ALA A 147 7.67 -12.01 -23.99
N GLY A 148 8.54 -11.00 -24.00
CA GLY A 148 8.37 -9.80 -24.83
C GLY A 148 7.33 -8.81 -24.29
N TRP A 149 6.96 -8.93 -23.01
CA TRP A 149 6.00 -8.04 -22.35
C TRP A 149 6.64 -7.35 -21.11
N PRO A 150 7.63 -6.46 -21.33
CA PRO A 150 8.38 -5.84 -20.25
C PRO A 150 7.47 -4.97 -19.36
N THR A 151 7.60 -5.18 -18.07
CA THR A 151 6.82 -4.49 -17.04
C THR A 151 7.76 -3.86 -16.03
N ALA A 152 7.46 -2.64 -15.58
CA ALA A 152 8.27 -1.96 -14.58
C ALA A 152 8.28 -2.74 -13.26
N LYS A 153 9.47 -2.96 -12.68
CA LYS A 153 9.61 -3.58 -11.36
C LYS A 153 9.12 -2.59 -10.30
N PRO A 154 8.09 -2.92 -9.49
CA PRO A 154 7.66 -2.06 -8.41
C PRO A 154 8.69 -2.00 -7.29
N GLN A 155 8.87 -0.82 -6.69
CA GLN A 155 9.73 -0.63 -5.52
C GLN A 155 9.01 -0.99 -4.20
N ALA A 156 7.69 -1.07 -4.24
CA ALA A 156 6.84 -1.38 -3.09
C ALA A 156 5.57 -2.10 -3.53
N THR A 157 4.78 -2.54 -2.59
CA THR A 157 3.53 -3.29 -2.71
C THR A 157 3.74 -4.77 -3.05
N ILE A 158 2.64 -5.51 -3.10
CA ILE A 158 2.63 -6.94 -3.47
C ILE A 158 2.08 -7.18 -4.88
N TYR A 159 1.92 -6.11 -5.67
CA TYR A 159 1.34 -6.14 -7.01
C TYR A 159 2.43 -5.94 -8.07
N VAL A 160 2.13 -6.39 -9.28
CA VAL A 160 2.82 -6.02 -10.51
C VAL A 160 1.77 -5.38 -11.42
N TRP A 161 1.97 -4.12 -11.80
CA TRP A 161 1.09 -3.38 -12.69
C TRP A 161 1.62 -3.46 -14.11
N ALA A 162 0.99 -4.31 -14.94
CA ALA A 162 1.41 -4.57 -16.31
C ALA A 162 0.50 -3.85 -17.32
N PRO A 163 1.03 -3.28 -18.41
CA PRO A 163 0.20 -2.71 -19.46
C PRO A 163 -0.61 -3.79 -20.17
N VAL A 164 -1.84 -3.48 -20.56
CA VAL A 164 -2.66 -4.39 -21.37
C VAL A 164 -2.00 -4.55 -22.76
N PRO A 165 -1.82 -5.79 -23.28
CA PRO A 165 -1.25 -6.02 -24.60
C PRO A 165 -2.05 -5.34 -25.71
N GLU A 166 -1.35 -4.87 -26.77
CA GLU A 166 -1.92 -4.04 -27.84
C GLU A 166 -3.19 -4.61 -28.46
N LYS A 167 -3.24 -5.96 -28.64
CA LYS A 167 -4.43 -6.64 -29.20
C LYS A 167 -5.71 -6.52 -28.35
N PHE A 168 -5.56 -6.14 -27.06
CA PHE A 168 -6.68 -5.91 -26.14
C PHE A 168 -6.78 -4.42 -25.74
N ARG A 169 -6.18 -3.53 -26.48
CA ARG A 169 -6.04 -2.13 -26.14
C ARG A 169 -7.38 -1.47 -25.76
N GLY A 170 -7.43 -0.95 -24.55
CA GLY A 170 -8.61 -0.32 -23.99
C GLY A 170 -9.60 -1.25 -23.31
N ASP A 171 -9.36 -2.58 -23.31
CA ASP A 171 -10.23 -3.57 -22.66
C ASP A 171 -9.41 -4.53 -21.76
N SER A 172 -9.21 -4.13 -20.52
CA SER A 172 -8.54 -4.95 -19.51
C SER A 172 -9.40 -6.16 -19.07
N GLY A 173 -10.74 -6.02 -19.12
CA GLY A 173 -11.66 -7.09 -18.81
C GLY A 173 -11.55 -8.25 -19.81
N ALA A 174 -11.64 -7.95 -21.11
CA ALA A 174 -11.45 -8.97 -22.16
C ALA A 174 -10.06 -9.63 -22.10
N PHE A 175 -9.02 -8.88 -21.69
CA PHE A 175 -7.69 -9.47 -21.49
C PHE A 175 -7.67 -10.43 -20.30
N ALA A 176 -8.27 -10.07 -19.17
CA ALA A 176 -8.35 -10.92 -17.98
C ALA A 176 -9.15 -12.21 -18.25
N GLU A 177 -10.28 -12.12 -18.97
CA GLU A 177 -11.06 -13.28 -19.42
C GLU A 177 -10.25 -14.19 -20.34
N ALA A 178 -9.54 -13.62 -21.32
CA ALA A 178 -8.69 -14.40 -22.23
C ALA A 178 -7.56 -15.13 -21.50
N LEU A 179 -6.95 -14.51 -20.45
CA LEU A 179 -5.95 -15.17 -19.61
C LEU A 179 -6.55 -16.34 -18.82
N LEU A 180 -7.75 -16.15 -18.28
CA LEU A 180 -8.44 -17.22 -17.56
C LEU A 180 -8.76 -18.40 -18.49
N ASP A 181 -9.38 -18.13 -19.63
CA ASP A 181 -9.86 -19.16 -20.56
C ASP A 181 -8.73 -19.91 -21.26
N GLN A 182 -7.66 -19.21 -21.68
CA GLN A 182 -6.58 -19.79 -22.49
C GLN A 182 -5.41 -20.31 -21.66
N ALA A 183 -5.16 -19.73 -20.48
CA ALA A 183 -3.99 -20.06 -19.68
C ALA A 183 -4.33 -20.50 -18.24
N GLY A 184 -5.60 -20.42 -17.82
CA GLY A 184 -6.00 -20.70 -16.43
C GLY A 184 -5.43 -19.72 -15.41
N VAL A 185 -5.07 -18.51 -15.85
CA VAL A 185 -4.45 -17.46 -14.99
C VAL A 185 -5.48 -16.41 -14.65
N VAL A 186 -5.70 -16.22 -13.34
CA VAL A 186 -6.59 -15.17 -12.82
C VAL A 186 -5.77 -13.91 -12.53
N VAL A 187 -6.19 -12.80 -13.10
CA VAL A 187 -5.66 -11.46 -12.82
C VAL A 187 -6.80 -10.49 -12.53
N THR A 188 -6.49 -9.36 -11.90
CA THR A 188 -7.44 -8.25 -11.77
C THR A 188 -7.35 -7.38 -13.03
N PRO A 189 -8.48 -7.10 -13.71
CA PRO A 189 -8.50 -6.29 -14.92
C PRO A 189 -8.15 -4.82 -14.69
#